data_b94d3d80b6ed82ea4af21ee4aa20f06a
#
_entry.id   b94d3d80b6ed82ea4af21ee4aa20f06a
#
_cell.length_a   1.000
_cell.length_b   1.000
_cell.length_c   1.000
_cell.angle_alpha   90.00
_cell.angle_beta   90.00
_cell.angle_gamma   90.00
#
_symmetry.space_group_name_H-M   'P 1'
#
loop_
_entity.id
_entity.type
_entity.pdbx_description
1 polymer ?
#
loop_
_entity_poly.entity_id
_entity_poly.type
_entity_poly.pdbx_seq_one_letter_code
_entity_poly.pdbx_strand_id
1 'polypeptide(L)'
;MTRSIGVILLLALAQPAMAQVNPAFADVSDQIEMVRSVARMERKTAVEQAMQLTPAESQSFWSVYNEYEAERTKVNDRAVQVITDYAAAYPEVGDARANELLAESFDAESDLVALKKRYAKRFAKVLAPARVARFFQIERKLDAVQNLRVVAQIPLIDQ
;
A
#
# COMPACT_ATOMS: atom_id res chain seq x y z
N MET A 1 -11.45 40.85 60.77
CA MET A 1 -12.38 40.05 59.86
C MET A 1 -11.84 40.22 58.44
N THR A 2 -10.90 39.42 58.04
CA THR A 2 -10.28 39.44 56.70
C THR A 2 -10.71 38.20 55.93
N ARG A 3 -11.55 38.39 54.87
CA ARG A 3 -12.00 37.33 53.96
C ARG A 3 -10.96 37.17 52.84
N SER A 4 -10.23 36.04 52.85
CA SER A 4 -9.40 35.63 51.72
C SER A 4 -10.28 35.05 50.63
N ILE A 5 -10.22 35.64 49.43
CA ILE A 5 -10.87 35.12 48.22
C ILE A 5 -9.83 34.25 47.50
N GLY A 6 -10.04 32.92 47.56
CA GLY A 6 -9.22 31.98 46.82
C GLY A 6 -9.59 31.97 45.33
N VAL A 7 -8.65 32.36 44.49
CA VAL A 7 -8.78 32.25 43.05
C VAL A 7 -8.47 30.78 42.66
N ILE A 8 -9.49 30.04 42.23
CA ILE A 8 -9.32 28.71 41.63
C ILE A 8 -8.97 28.90 40.17
N LEU A 9 -7.69 28.66 39.84
CA LEU A 9 -7.21 28.62 38.46
C LEU A 9 -7.60 27.28 37.83
N LEU A 10 -8.65 27.25 37.01
CA LEU A 10 -9.02 26.08 36.21
C LEU A 10 -8.01 25.93 35.07
N LEU A 11 -7.04 25.01 35.21
CA LEU A 11 -6.23 24.55 34.08
C LEU A 11 -7.12 23.67 33.20
N ALA A 12 -7.56 24.21 32.06
CA ALA A 12 -8.13 23.43 30.99
C ALA A 12 -7.00 22.60 30.33
N LEU A 13 -6.91 21.33 30.69
CA LEU A 13 -6.08 20.37 29.97
C LEU A 13 -6.72 20.17 28.57
N ALA A 14 -6.12 20.76 27.57
CA ALA A 14 -6.42 20.43 26.18
C ALA A 14 -6.04 18.95 25.95
N GLN A 15 -7.03 18.09 25.90
CA GLN A 15 -6.82 16.70 25.48
C GLN A 15 -6.47 16.71 23.98
N PRO A 16 -5.41 16.02 23.54
CA PRO A 16 -5.21 15.84 22.11
C PRO A 16 -6.42 15.11 21.54
N ALA A 17 -7.04 15.69 20.52
CA ALA A 17 -8.08 15.04 19.76
C ALA A 17 -7.48 13.75 19.16
N MET A 18 -7.77 12.62 19.78
CA MET A 18 -7.56 11.33 19.15
C MET A 18 -8.42 11.34 17.89
N ALA A 19 -7.77 11.29 16.73
CA ALA A 19 -8.46 11.13 15.46
C ALA A 19 -9.34 9.88 15.58
N GLN A 20 -10.63 10.06 15.64
CA GLN A 20 -11.58 8.95 15.68
C GLN A 20 -11.56 8.32 14.29
N VAL A 21 -10.96 7.13 14.19
CA VAL A 21 -11.05 6.31 12.98
C VAL A 21 -12.53 6.09 12.69
N ASN A 22 -12.98 6.51 11.51
CA ASN A 22 -14.36 6.32 11.08
C ASN A 22 -14.69 4.81 11.13
N PRO A 23 -15.76 4.38 11.81
CA PRO A 23 -16.09 2.97 11.97
C PRO A 23 -16.34 2.24 10.63
N ALA A 24 -16.66 2.95 9.55
CA ALA A 24 -16.74 2.36 8.21
C ALA A 24 -15.39 1.83 7.69
N PHE A 25 -14.26 2.28 8.25
CA PHE A 25 -12.89 1.89 7.88
C PHE A 25 -12.14 1.17 9.01
N ALA A 26 -12.70 1.04 10.21
CA ALA A 26 -12.01 0.40 11.34
C ALA A 26 -11.61 -1.06 11.04
N ASP A 27 -12.39 -1.73 10.20
CA ASP A 27 -12.15 -3.11 9.75
C ASP A 27 -11.28 -3.18 8.46
N VAL A 28 -11.23 -2.08 7.69
CA VAL A 28 -10.53 -2.05 6.37
C VAL A 28 -9.02 -2.07 6.54
N SER A 29 -8.47 -1.34 7.50
CA SER A 29 -7.00 -1.33 7.74
C SER A 29 -6.46 -2.70 8.12
N ASP A 30 -7.15 -3.40 9.02
CA ASP A 30 -6.76 -4.74 9.46
C ASP A 30 -6.91 -5.76 8.32
N GLN A 31 -7.97 -5.62 7.50
CA GLN A 31 -8.17 -6.46 6.32
C GLN A 31 -7.11 -6.21 5.25
N ILE A 32 -6.74 -4.95 5.00
CA ILE A 32 -5.66 -4.60 4.06
C ILE A 32 -4.34 -5.24 4.50
N GLU A 33 -3.96 -5.12 5.79
CA GLU A 33 -2.71 -5.71 6.28
C GLU A 33 -2.75 -7.25 6.26
N MET A 34 -3.87 -7.86 6.58
CA MET A 34 -4.06 -9.31 6.44
C MET A 34 -3.88 -9.75 4.97
N VAL A 35 -4.56 -9.10 4.04
CA VAL A 35 -4.45 -9.39 2.60
C VAL A 35 -3.01 -9.21 2.12
N ARG A 36 -2.32 -8.15 2.57
CA ARG A 36 -0.92 -7.90 2.22
C ARG A 36 0.04 -8.96 2.78
N SER A 37 -0.17 -9.40 4.02
CA SER A 37 0.66 -10.43 4.64
C SER A 37 0.52 -11.78 3.93
N VAL A 38 -0.71 -12.19 3.64
CA VAL A 38 -1.02 -13.40 2.87
C VAL A 38 -0.44 -13.26 1.45
N ALA A 39 -0.66 -12.13 0.78
CA ALA A 39 -0.14 -11.90 -0.57
C ALA A 39 1.39 -11.95 -0.63
N ARG A 40 2.10 -11.44 0.41
CA ARG A 40 3.57 -11.54 0.49
C ARG A 40 4.03 -13.00 0.61
N MET A 41 3.37 -13.80 1.45
CA MET A 41 3.70 -15.22 1.64
C MET A 41 3.40 -16.05 0.38
N GLU A 42 2.25 -15.82 -0.24
CA GLU A 42 1.79 -16.57 -1.41
C GLU A 42 2.49 -16.13 -2.70
N ARG A 43 2.87 -14.84 -2.82
CA ARG A 43 3.47 -14.27 -4.02
C ARG A 43 4.76 -14.98 -4.41
N LYS A 44 5.69 -15.15 -3.48
CA LYS A 44 6.96 -15.83 -3.75
C LYS A 44 6.72 -17.27 -4.19
N THR A 45 5.84 -17.99 -3.50
CA THR A 45 5.46 -19.37 -3.84
C THR A 45 4.80 -19.44 -5.22
N ALA A 46 3.89 -18.51 -5.52
CA ALA A 46 3.22 -18.45 -6.82
C ALA A 46 4.21 -18.15 -7.97
N VAL A 47 5.15 -17.22 -7.74
CA VAL A 47 6.22 -16.92 -8.71
C VAL A 47 7.12 -18.13 -8.91
N GLU A 48 7.54 -18.80 -7.85
CA GLU A 48 8.38 -20.00 -7.91
C GLU A 48 7.71 -21.11 -8.75
N GLN A 49 6.47 -21.44 -8.43
CA GLN A 49 5.71 -22.47 -9.15
C GLN A 49 5.46 -22.10 -10.61
N ALA A 50 5.09 -20.84 -10.88
CA ALA A 50 4.73 -20.42 -12.22
C ALA A 50 5.95 -20.16 -13.12
N MET A 51 7.09 -19.76 -12.55
CA MET A 51 8.31 -19.50 -13.33
C MET A 51 9.02 -20.77 -13.76
N GLN A 52 8.99 -21.83 -12.96
CA GLN A 52 9.67 -23.10 -13.26
C GLN A 52 11.13 -22.86 -13.68
N LEU A 53 11.87 -22.16 -12.83
CA LEU A 53 13.28 -21.78 -13.10
C LEU A 53 14.17 -23.01 -13.11
N THR A 54 15.14 -23.02 -14.02
CA THR A 54 16.22 -24.00 -13.95
C THR A 54 17.14 -23.69 -12.76
N PRO A 55 17.91 -24.65 -12.24
CA PRO A 55 18.88 -24.39 -11.17
C PRO A 55 19.87 -23.25 -11.49
N ALA A 56 20.29 -23.14 -12.75
CA ALA A 56 21.20 -22.11 -13.22
C ALA A 56 20.57 -20.69 -13.19
N GLU A 57 19.27 -20.58 -13.53
CA GLU A 57 18.54 -19.32 -13.50
C GLU A 57 18.14 -18.90 -12.08
N SER A 58 17.89 -19.87 -11.20
CA SER A 58 17.24 -19.67 -9.89
C SER A 58 18.05 -18.72 -9.01
N GLN A 59 19.35 -18.94 -8.84
CA GLN A 59 20.18 -18.12 -7.95
C GLN A 59 20.17 -16.64 -8.37
N SER A 60 20.43 -16.38 -9.65
CA SER A 60 20.49 -15.02 -10.19
C SER A 60 19.13 -14.33 -10.19
N PHE A 61 18.07 -15.07 -10.51
CA PHE A 61 16.70 -14.56 -10.48
C PHE A 61 16.29 -14.13 -9.08
N TRP A 62 16.45 -14.99 -8.06
CA TRP A 62 16.01 -14.68 -6.70
C TRP A 62 16.79 -13.54 -6.06
N SER A 63 18.04 -13.33 -6.45
CA SER A 63 18.79 -12.14 -6.03
C SER A 63 18.11 -10.85 -6.51
N VAL A 64 17.79 -10.78 -7.81
CA VAL A 64 17.10 -9.62 -8.40
C VAL A 64 15.66 -9.49 -7.87
N TYR A 65 14.96 -10.62 -7.68
CA TYR A 65 13.60 -10.65 -7.16
C TYR A 65 13.50 -10.10 -5.74
N ASN A 66 14.40 -10.48 -4.85
CA ASN A 66 14.37 -9.99 -3.46
C ASN A 66 14.55 -8.47 -3.39
N GLU A 67 15.44 -7.90 -4.23
CA GLU A 67 15.60 -6.45 -4.33
C GLU A 67 14.36 -5.77 -4.93
N TYR A 68 13.77 -6.37 -5.98
CA TYR A 68 12.52 -5.91 -6.57
C TYR A 68 11.38 -5.86 -5.54
N GLU A 69 11.19 -6.94 -4.78
CA GLU A 69 10.12 -7.05 -3.81
C GLU A 69 10.31 -6.08 -2.63
N ALA A 70 11.55 -5.85 -2.20
CA ALA A 70 11.86 -4.86 -1.17
C ALA A 70 11.50 -3.42 -1.60
N GLU A 71 11.81 -3.05 -2.85
CA GLU A 71 11.44 -1.74 -3.38
C GLU A 71 9.94 -1.65 -3.69
N ARG A 72 9.33 -2.73 -4.19
CA ARG A 72 7.90 -2.82 -4.45
C ARG A 72 7.08 -2.63 -3.19
N THR A 73 7.53 -3.19 -2.06
CA THR A 73 6.88 -3.00 -0.77
C THR A 73 6.80 -1.52 -0.42
N LYS A 74 7.88 -0.75 -0.58
CA LYS A 74 7.88 0.70 -0.30
C LYS A 74 6.91 1.49 -1.19
N VAL A 75 6.78 1.10 -2.46
CA VAL A 75 5.80 1.74 -3.36
C VAL A 75 4.38 1.40 -2.94
N ASN A 76 4.12 0.16 -2.58
CA ASN A 76 2.80 -0.27 -2.10
C ASN A 76 2.44 0.38 -0.76
N ASP A 77 3.42 0.64 0.13
CA ASP A 77 3.17 1.34 1.40
C ASP A 77 2.62 2.75 1.16
N ARG A 78 3.09 3.44 0.11
CA ARG A 78 2.51 4.75 -0.28
C ARG A 78 1.08 4.62 -0.77
N ALA A 79 0.76 3.62 -1.59
CA ALA A 79 -0.61 3.37 -2.04
C ALA A 79 -1.54 3.07 -0.86
N VAL A 80 -1.09 2.32 0.15
CA VAL A 80 -1.85 2.07 1.38
C VAL A 80 -2.02 3.35 2.19
N GLN A 81 -0.99 4.23 2.24
CA GLN A 81 -1.12 5.50 2.93
C GLN A 81 -2.23 6.37 2.32
N VAL A 82 -2.33 6.43 0.99
CA VAL A 82 -3.43 7.14 0.30
C VAL A 82 -4.80 6.61 0.73
N ILE A 83 -4.96 5.29 0.83
CA ILE A 83 -6.21 4.66 1.28
C ILE A 83 -6.49 5.02 2.74
N THR A 84 -5.48 5.01 3.60
CA THR A 84 -5.59 5.38 5.01
C THR A 84 -6.00 6.85 5.17
N ASP A 85 -5.40 7.73 4.39
CA ASP A 85 -5.69 9.16 4.38
C ASP A 85 -7.11 9.44 3.85
N TYR A 86 -7.54 8.69 2.84
CA TYR A 86 -8.93 8.73 2.38
C TYR A 86 -9.89 8.29 3.48
N ALA A 87 -9.59 7.17 4.14
CA ALA A 87 -10.41 6.67 5.25
C ALA A 87 -10.54 7.69 6.39
N ALA A 88 -9.46 8.41 6.70
CA ALA A 88 -9.47 9.44 7.74
C ALA A 88 -10.30 10.68 7.36
N ALA A 89 -10.44 10.97 6.06
CA ALA A 89 -11.23 12.10 5.56
C ALA A 89 -12.70 11.75 5.31
N TYR A 90 -13.04 10.47 5.16
CA TYR A 90 -14.40 9.99 4.87
C TYR A 90 -15.35 10.17 6.08
N PRO A 91 -16.65 10.53 5.91
CA PRO A 91 -17.33 10.75 4.62
C PRO A 91 -17.19 12.18 4.05
N GLU A 92 -16.63 13.12 4.80
CA GLU A 92 -16.57 14.55 4.44
C GLU A 92 -15.28 14.87 3.67
N VAL A 93 -15.07 14.24 2.53
CA VAL A 93 -13.91 14.48 1.67
C VAL A 93 -14.14 15.76 0.84
N GLY A 94 -13.64 16.91 1.32
CA GLY A 94 -13.73 18.17 0.58
C GLY A 94 -12.90 18.17 -0.71
N ASP A 95 -13.26 19.02 -1.67
CA ASP A 95 -12.66 19.10 -3.02
C ASP A 95 -11.12 19.20 -3.02
N ALA A 96 -10.55 20.02 -2.12
CA ALA A 96 -9.10 20.16 -2.02
C ALA A 96 -8.43 18.83 -1.65
N ARG A 97 -8.94 18.14 -0.63
CA ARG A 97 -8.40 16.85 -0.18
C ARG A 97 -8.64 15.74 -1.21
N ALA A 98 -9.78 15.75 -1.89
CA ALA A 98 -10.05 14.82 -2.98
C ALA A 98 -9.03 14.96 -4.12
N ASN A 99 -8.69 16.19 -4.52
CA ASN A 99 -7.68 16.44 -5.54
C ASN A 99 -6.27 15.99 -5.10
N GLU A 100 -5.89 16.23 -3.84
CA GLU A 100 -4.60 15.75 -3.29
C GLU A 100 -4.53 14.22 -3.33
N LEU A 101 -5.53 13.53 -2.79
CA LEU A 101 -5.59 12.07 -2.74
C LEU A 101 -5.57 11.45 -4.15
N LEU A 102 -6.25 12.08 -5.11
CA LEU A 102 -6.22 11.64 -6.51
C LEU A 102 -4.81 11.77 -7.10
N ALA A 103 -4.13 12.89 -6.88
CA ALA A 103 -2.76 13.09 -7.35
C ALA A 103 -1.80 12.08 -6.71
N GLU A 104 -1.87 11.89 -5.39
CA GLU A 104 -1.05 10.92 -4.65
C GLU A 104 -1.29 9.48 -5.14
N SER A 105 -2.54 9.13 -5.50
CA SER A 105 -2.89 7.82 -6.07
C SER A 105 -2.22 7.61 -7.42
N PHE A 106 -2.29 8.58 -8.33
CA PHE A 106 -1.64 8.50 -9.63
C PHE A 106 -0.10 8.46 -9.52
N ASP A 107 0.47 9.19 -8.57
CA ASP A 107 1.91 9.14 -8.31
C ASP A 107 2.34 7.75 -7.85
N ALA A 108 1.59 7.12 -6.94
CA ALA A 108 1.88 5.75 -6.48
C ALA A 108 1.78 4.72 -7.63
N GLU A 109 0.78 4.84 -8.51
CA GLU A 109 0.65 4.00 -9.70
C GLU A 109 1.82 4.22 -10.68
N SER A 110 2.20 5.47 -10.92
CA SER A 110 3.32 5.84 -11.78
C SER A 110 4.63 5.26 -11.27
N ASP A 111 4.87 5.35 -9.97
CA ASP A 111 6.05 4.79 -9.32
C ASP A 111 6.13 3.26 -9.45
N LEU A 112 5.00 2.57 -9.33
CA LEU A 112 4.94 1.12 -9.53
C LEU A 112 5.29 0.75 -10.98
N VAL A 113 4.79 1.51 -11.95
CA VAL A 113 5.12 1.31 -13.38
C VAL A 113 6.60 1.59 -13.63
N ALA A 114 7.15 2.67 -13.07
CA ALA A 114 8.57 3.01 -13.18
C ALA A 114 9.46 1.94 -12.57
N LEU A 115 9.10 1.42 -11.40
CA LEU A 115 9.77 0.31 -10.75
C LEU A 115 9.81 -0.93 -11.66
N LYS A 116 8.66 -1.35 -12.18
CA LYS A 116 8.55 -2.51 -13.07
C LYS A 116 9.42 -2.35 -14.33
N LYS A 117 9.42 -1.17 -14.95
CA LYS A 117 10.26 -0.86 -16.12
C LYS A 117 11.77 -0.96 -15.78
N ARG A 118 12.19 -0.45 -14.62
CA ARG A 118 13.57 -0.53 -14.16
C ARG A 118 14.02 -1.97 -13.93
N TYR A 119 13.18 -2.76 -13.25
CA TYR A 119 13.49 -4.15 -12.95
C TYR A 119 13.36 -5.08 -14.15
N ALA A 120 12.52 -4.78 -15.14
CA ALA A 120 12.49 -5.52 -16.39
C ALA A 120 13.87 -5.52 -17.08
N LYS A 121 14.59 -4.39 -17.05
CA LYS A 121 15.98 -4.30 -17.56
C LYS A 121 16.97 -5.10 -16.71
N ARG A 122 16.73 -5.22 -15.39
CA ARG A 122 17.60 -6.02 -14.50
C ARG A 122 17.36 -7.51 -14.69
N PHE A 123 16.09 -7.95 -14.75
CA PHE A 123 15.73 -9.34 -15.04
C PHE A 123 16.23 -9.79 -16.44
N ALA A 124 16.24 -8.90 -17.43
CA ALA A 124 16.78 -9.21 -18.77
C ALA A 124 18.28 -9.52 -18.80
N LYS A 125 19.01 -9.21 -17.71
CA LYS A 125 20.43 -9.60 -17.57
C LYS A 125 20.61 -11.03 -17.08
N VAL A 126 19.58 -11.64 -16.51
CA VAL A 126 19.63 -12.97 -15.87
C VAL A 126 18.63 -13.96 -16.44
N LEU A 127 17.69 -13.50 -17.27
CA LEU A 127 16.66 -14.32 -17.93
C LEU A 127 16.54 -13.99 -19.42
N ALA A 128 16.14 -14.98 -20.21
CA ALA A 128 15.74 -14.78 -21.60
C ALA A 128 14.48 -13.87 -21.68
N PRO A 129 14.30 -13.08 -22.76
CA PRO A 129 13.18 -12.11 -22.89
C PRO A 129 11.79 -12.71 -22.66
N ALA A 130 11.51 -13.91 -23.18
CA ALA A 130 10.23 -14.58 -22.96
C ALA A 130 9.98 -14.92 -21.47
N ARG A 131 11.04 -15.23 -20.72
CA ARG A 131 10.96 -15.51 -19.29
C ARG A 131 10.73 -14.24 -18.48
N VAL A 132 11.35 -13.14 -18.87
CA VAL A 132 11.07 -11.82 -18.28
C VAL A 132 9.59 -11.43 -18.51
N ALA A 133 9.09 -11.59 -19.73
CA ALA A 133 7.69 -11.33 -20.06
C ALA A 133 6.75 -12.21 -19.21
N ARG A 134 7.05 -13.52 -19.09
CA ARG A 134 6.29 -14.45 -18.23
C ARG A 134 6.26 -13.98 -16.78
N PHE A 135 7.39 -13.55 -16.22
CA PHE A 135 7.45 -13.03 -14.86
C PHE A 135 6.50 -11.85 -14.67
N PHE A 136 6.55 -10.84 -15.54
CA PHE A 136 5.64 -9.70 -15.41
C PHE A 136 4.17 -10.00 -15.74
N GLN A 137 3.87 -11.06 -16.49
CA GLN A 137 2.51 -11.57 -16.63
C GLN A 137 2.00 -12.18 -15.31
N ILE A 138 2.85 -12.93 -14.59
CA ILE A 138 2.53 -13.48 -13.26
C ILE A 138 2.30 -12.33 -12.29
N GLU A 139 3.22 -11.35 -12.22
CA GLU A 139 3.10 -10.16 -11.39
C GLU A 139 1.78 -9.43 -11.61
N ARG A 140 1.41 -9.21 -12.89
CA ARG A 140 0.13 -8.55 -13.22
C ARG A 140 -1.08 -9.32 -12.71
N LYS A 141 -1.07 -10.65 -12.78
CA LYS A 141 -2.17 -11.47 -12.25
C LYS A 141 -2.28 -11.38 -10.73
N LEU A 142 -1.14 -11.44 -10.05
CA LEU A 142 -1.09 -11.31 -8.58
C LEU A 142 -1.55 -9.92 -8.13
N ASP A 143 -1.11 -8.86 -8.80
CA ASP A 143 -1.55 -7.50 -8.52
C ASP A 143 -3.07 -7.33 -8.75
N ALA A 144 -3.61 -7.89 -9.82
CA ALA A 144 -5.05 -7.81 -10.11
C ALA A 144 -5.90 -8.48 -9.02
N VAL A 145 -5.48 -9.66 -8.53
CA VAL A 145 -6.18 -10.35 -7.44
C VAL A 145 -6.09 -9.55 -6.14
N GLN A 146 -4.92 -9.01 -5.81
CA GLN A 146 -4.73 -8.20 -4.62
C GLN A 146 -5.55 -6.91 -4.67
N ASN A 147 -5.50 -6.19 -5.79
CA ASN A 147 -6.24 -4.95 -5.98
C ASN A 147 -7.75 -5.18 -5.88
N LEU A 148 -8.29 -6.23 -6.49
CA LEU A 148 -9.71 -6.54 -6.41
C LEU A 148 -10.17 -6.71 -4.95
N ARG A 149 -9.38 -7.40 -4.12
CA ARG A 149 -9.70 -7.62 -2.71
C ARG A 149 -9.70 -6.31 -1.90
N VAL A 150 -8.81 -5.39 -2.22
CA VAL A 150 -8.68 -4.11 -1.52
C VAL A 150 -9.73 -3.12 -1.99
N VAL A 151 -9.85 -2.86 -3.30
CA VAL A 151 -10.75 -1.82 -3.82
C VAL A 151 -12.23 -2.13 -3.59
N ALA A 152 -12.59 -3.41 -3.49
CA ALA A 152 -13.96 -3.81 -3.16
C ALA A 152 -14.42 -3.35 -1.75
N GLN A 153 -13.49 -2.98 -0.87
CA GLN A 153 -13.77 -2.52 0.49
C GLN A 153 -13.82 -0.99 0.62
N ILE A 154 -13.37 -0.26 -0.42
CA ILE A 154 -13.26 1.20 -0.37
C ILE A 154 -14.57 1.81 -0.89
N PRO A 155 -15.33 2.55 -0.06
CA PRO A 155 -16.53 3.25 -0.52
C PRO A 155 -16.16 4.40 -1.47
N LEU A 156 -17.13 4.79 -2.31
CA LEU A 156 -16.97 5.98 -3.15
C LEU A 156 -17.19 7.26 -2.32
N ILE A 157 -16.66 8.38 -2.83
CA ILE A 157 -16.98 9.71 -2.29
C ILE A 157 -18.45 9.97 -2.52
N ASP A 158 -19.16 10.36 -1.47
CA ASP A 158 -20.57 10.75 -1.55
C ASP A 158 -20.71 12.07 -2.33
N GLN A 159 -21.77 12.18 -3.16
CA GLN A 159 -22.07 13.38 -3.97
C GLN A 159 -23.08 14.28 -3.27
#